data_0485ba4e35c5e4c072381e37684f0b09
#
_entry.id   0485ba4e35c5e4c072381e37684f0b09
#
_cell.length_a   1.000
_cell.length_b   1.000
_cell.length_c   1.000
_cell.angle_alpha   90.00
_cell.angle_beta   90.00
_cell.angle_gamma   90.00
#
_symmetry.space_group_name_H-M   'P 1'
#
loop_
_entity.id
_entity.type
_entity.pdbx_description
1 polymer ?
#
loop_
_entity_poly.entity_id
_entity_poly.type
_entity_poly.pdbx_seq_one_letter_code
_entity_poly.pdbx_strand_id
1 'polypeptide(L)'
;MPAQAPSDDFVSRVLEVVESIPEGHVMTYGDVAAAIGSRAARAVGTVMSHYGSDVAWWRVIRASGHPAVDHESRALEHYRAESTPVKWANGVFRVDLKAARYTP
;
A
#
# COMPACT_ATOMS: atom_id res chain seq x y z
N MET A 1 18.62 5.15 -22.13
CA MET A 1 18.83 4.73 -20.74
C MET A 1 17.77 3.76 -20.31
N PRO A 2 18.12 2.58 -19.92
CA PRO A 2 17.13 1.70 -19.36
C PRO A 2 16.54 2.29 -18.07
N ALA A 3 15.30 1.91 -17.77
CA ALA A 3 14.70 2.30 -16.52
C ALA A 3 15.57 1.75 -15.39
N GLN A 4 15.95 2.60 -14.48
CA GLN A 4 16.78 2.18 -13.36
C GLN A 4 15.93 1.54 -12.28
N ALA A 5 16.45 0.51 -11.65
CA ALA A 5 15.84 -0.03 -10.46
C ALA A 5 15.90 1.03 -9.35
N PRO A 6 14.90 1.05 -8.43
CA PRO A 6 14.97 1.94 -7.28
C PRO A 6 16.28 1.72 -6.51
N SER A 7 16.86 2.79 -6.00
CA SER A 7 18.07 2.70 -5.18
C SER A 7 17.79 1.98 -3.87
N ASP A 8 18.81 1.41 -3.26
CA ASP A 8 18.68 0.76 -1.95
C ASP A 8 18.16 1.73 -0.89
N ASP A 9 18.55 3.00 -0.95
CA ASP A 9 18.05 4.02 -0.05
C ASP A 9 16.55 4.25 -0.23
N PHE A 10 16.10 4.35 -1.49
CA PHE A 10 14.68 4.50 -1.78
C PHE A 10 13.88 3.29 -1.29
N VAL A 11 14.38 2.09 -1.55
CA VAL A 11 13.76 0.84 -1.08
C VAL A 11 13.61 0.86 0.43
N SER A 12 14.68 1.15 1.15
CA SER A 12 14.65 1.19 2.62
C SER A 12 13.65 2.20 3.14
N ARG A 13 13.59 3.38 2.55
CA ARG A 13 12.68 4.44 2.99
C ARG A 13 11.22 4.06 2.75
N VAL A 14 10.93 3.44 1.60
CA VAL A 14 9.58 2.94 1.31
C VAL A 14 9.17 1.90 2.35
N LEU A 15 10.02 0.92 2.60
CA LEU A 15 9.70 -0.16 3.53
C LEU A 15 9.53 0.35 4.96
N GLU A 16 10.33 1.33 5.39
CA GLU A 16 10.16 1.97 6.69
C GLU A 16 8.80 2.65 6.82
N VAL A 17 8.34 3.35 5.78
CA VAL A 17 7.02 3.97 5.79
C VAL A 17 5.94 2.91 5.90
N VAL A 18 6.03 1.85 5.11
CA VAL A 18 5.04 0.76 5.14
C VAL A 18 4.96 0.12 6.52
N GLU A 19 6.12 -0.13 7.14
CA GLU A 19 6.16 -0.71 8.47
C GLU A 19 5.60 0.21 9.54
N SER A 20 5.52 1.51 9.30
CA SER A 20 4.93 2.48 10.22
C SER A 20 3.41 2.53 10.17
N ILE A 21 2.78 1.96 9.14
CA ILE A 21 1.33 1.97 9.01
C ILE A 21 0.72 1.06 10.07
N PRO A 22 -0.13 1.58 10.98
CA PRO A 22 -0.70 0.73 12.02
C PRO A 22 -1.77 -0.23 11.48
N GLU A 23 -2.05 -1.28 12.23
CA GLU A 23 -3.11 -2.22 11.90
C GLU A 23 -4.44 -1.48 11.72
N GLY A 24 -5.24 -1.94 10.76
CA GLY A 24 -6.54 -1.33 10.48
C GLY A 24 -6.46 -0.07 9.62
N HIS A 25 -5.25 0.32 9.21
CA HIS A 25 -5.03 1.53 8.42
C HIS A 25 -4.30 1.22 7.13
N VAL A 26 -4.40 2.14 6.18
CA VAL A 26 -3.77 2.00 4.85
C VAL A 26 -3.21 3.34 4.37
N MET A 27 -2.26 3.25 3.44
CA MET A 27 -1.78 4.39 2.65
C MET A 27 -1.88 4.01 1.17
N THR A 28 -2.09 4.99 0.31
CA THR A 28 -1.99 4.73 -1.12
C THR A 28 -0.52 4.72 -1.54
N TYR A 29 -0.23 4.18 -2.72
CA TYR A 29 1.13 4.24 -3.27
C TYR A 29 1.63 5.69 -3.35
N GLY A 30 0.75 6.62 -3.73
CA GLY A 30 1.08 8.05 -3.75
C GLY A 30 1.34 8.62 -2.36
N ASP A 31 0.60 8.18 -1.35
CA ASP A 31 0.80 8.61 0.03
C ASP A 31 2.17 8.17 0.54
N VAL A 32 2.57 6.93 0.24
CA VAL A 32 3.88 6.41 0.62
C VAL A 32 4.99 7.23 -0.05
N ALA A 33 4.83 7.51 -1.35
CA ALA A 33 5.79 8.35 -2.06
C ALA A 33 5.89 9.74 -1.43
N ALA A 34 4.76 10.37 -1.14
CA ALA A 34 4.73 11.70 -0.53
C ALA A 34 5.41 11.72 0.84
N ALA A 35 5.27 10.65 1.62
CA ALA A 35 5.88 10.56 2.95
C ALA A 35 7.42 10.61 2.89
N ILE A 36 8.01 10.22 1.77
CA ILE A 36 9.47 10.30 1.57
C ILE A 36 9.87 11.43 0.63
N GLY A 37 8.96 12.39 0.40
CA GLY A 37 9.25 13.57 -0.42
C GLY A 37 9.32 13.28 -1.92
N SER A 38 8.65 12.26 -2.41
CA SER A 38 8.67 11.85 -3.80
C SER A 38 7.28 11.92 -4.42
N ARG A 39 7.22 12.02 -5.75
CA ARG A 39 5.98 11.88 -6.52
C ARG A 39 5.91 10.55 -7.26
N ALA A 40 6.88 9.69 -7.02
CA ALA A 40 7.06 8.46 -7.80
C ALA A 40 6.25 7.28 -7.25
N ALA A 41 4.92 7.37 -7.31
CA ALA A 41 4.04 6.28 -6.88
C ALA A 41 4.34 4.97 -7.60
N ARG A 42 4.71 5.02 -8.90
CA ARG A 42 5.10 3.82 -9.65
C ARG A 42 6.35 3.16 -9.08
N ALA A 43 7.31 3.96 -8.65
CA ALA A 43 8.54 3.43 -8.04
C ALA A 43 8.22 2.73 -6.72
N VAL A 44 7.28 3.27 -5.94
CA VAL A 44 6.77 2.60 -4.74
C VAL A 44 6.15 1.26 -5.12
N GLY A 45 5.34 1.22 -6.18
CA GLY A 45 4.76 -0.02 -6.69
C GLY A 45 5.83 -1.06 -7.06
N THR A 46 6.91 -0.64 -7.69
CA THR A 46 8.03 -1.50 -8.04
C THR A 46 8.69 -2.07 -6.78
N VAL A 47 8.91 -1.24 -5.77
CA VAL A 47 9.48 -1.69 -4.49
C VAL A 47 8.56 -2.74 -3.85
N MET A 48 7.26 -2.47 -3.79
CA MET A 48 6.31 -3.40 -3.19
C MET A 48 6.25 -4.73 -3.94
N SER A 49 6.34 -4.68 -5.27
CA SER A 49 6.34 -5.87 -6.10
C SER A 49 7.56 -6.77 -5.83
N HIS A 50 8.72 -6.18 -5.56
CA HIS A 50 9.97 -6.94 -5.37
C HIS A 50 10.28 -7.25 -3.90
N TYR A 51 9.90 -6.39 -2.99
CA TYR A 51 10.32 -6.47 -1.59
C TYR A 51 9.17 -6.49 -0.59
N GLY A 52 7.93 -6.38 -1.06
CA GLY A 52 6.79 -6.20 -0.17
C GLY A 52 6.36 -7.44 0.61
N SER A 53 6.80 -8.64 0.21
CA SER A 53 6.35 -9.88 0.83
C SER A 53 6.71 -10.00 2.33
N ASP A 54 7.72 -9.28 2.76
CA ASP A 54 8.20 -9.33 4.15
C ASP A 54 7.58 -8.26 5.05
N VAL A 55 6.71 -7.42 4.50
CA VAL A 55 6.05 -6.36 5.25
C VAL A 55 4.53 -6.46 5.06
N ALA A 56 3.78 -5.62 5.78
CA ALA A 56 2.32 -5.59 5.68
C ALA A 56 1.89 -4.94 4.35
N TRP A 57 2.12 -5.63 3.25
CA TRP A 57 1.89 -5.14 1.88
C TRP A 57 0.44 -4.75 1.63
N TRP A 58 -0.52 -5.39 2.29
CA TRP A 58 -1.96 -5.10 2.15
C TRP A 58 -2.35 -3.72 2.65
N ARG A 59 -1.48 -3.07 3.43
CA ARG A 59 -1.70 -1.71 3.93
C ARG A 59 -1.31 -0.65 2.92
N VAL A 60 -0.77 -1.05 1.75
CA VAL A 60 -0.48 -0.13 0.64
C VAL A 60 -1.44 -0.45 -0.50
N ILE A 61 -2.25 0.52 -0.89
CA ILE A 61 -3.35 0.29 -1.82
C ILE A 61 -3.35 1.31 -2.95
N ARG A 62 -4.15 1.03 -3.98
CA ARG A 62 -4.36 1.96 -5.08
C ARG A 62 -5.21 3.15 -4.63
N ALA A 63 -5.08 4.28 -5.33
CA ALA A 63 -5.84 5.50 -5.03
C ALA A 63 -7.36 5.28 -5.04
N SER A 64 -7.83 4.28 -5.78
CA SER A 64 -9.24 3.90 -5.83
C SER A 64 -9.75 3.20 -4.56
N GLY A 65 -8.87 2.83 -3.66
CA GLY A 65 -9.20 2.03 -2.47
C GLY A 65 -9.04 0.54 -2.68
N HIS A 66 -8.73 0.09 -3.90
CA HIS A 66 -8.56 -1.32 -4.18
C HIS A 66 -7.15 -1.78 -3.81
N PRO A 67 -6.98 -3.01 -3.29
CA PRO A 67 -5.66 -3.55 -3.00
C PRO A 67 -4.89 -3.84 -4.28
N ALA A 68 -3.63 -4.24 -4.15
CA ALA A 68 -2.80 -4.61 -5.29
C ALA A 68 -3.52 -5.64 -6.17
N VAL A 69 -3.39 -5.46 -7.49
CA VAL A 69 -4.03 -6.33 -8.49
C VAL A 69 -3.63 -7.79 -8.25
N ASP A 70 -4.59 -8.69 -8.37
CA ASP A 70 -4.44 -10.15 -8.20
C ASP A 70 -4.16 -10.62 -6.78
N HIS A 71 -4.20 -9.73 -5.79
CA HIS A 71 -4.00 -10.06 -4.39
C HIS A 71 -5.24 -9.76 -3.53
N GLU A 72 -6.39 -9.53 -4.16
CA GLU A 72 -7.60 -9.05 -3.49
C GLU A 72 -8.06 -10.00 -2.37
N SER A 73 -8.15 -11.30 -2.66
CA SER A 73 -8.65 -12.27 -1.66
C SER A 73 -7.74 -12.35 -0.43
N ARG A 74 -6.43 -12.36 -0.65
CA ARG A 74 -5.46 -12.41 0.45
C ARG A 74 -5.48 -11.12 1.26
N ALA A 75 -5.60 -9.98 0.57
CA ALA A 75 -5.70 -8.70 1.24
C ALA A 75 -6.95 -8.62 2.11
N LEU A 76 -8.08 -9.12 1.60
CA LEU A 76 -9.34 -9.10 2.36
C LEU A 76 -9.22 -9.89 3.67
N GLU A 77 -8.53 -11.03 3.66
CA GLU A 77 -8.29 -11.81 4.88
C GLU A 77 -7.55 -10.98 5.92
N HIS A 78 -6.52 -10.24 5.49
CA HIS A 78 -5.77 -9.35 6.37
C HIS A 78 -6.64 -8.21 6.89
N TYR A 79 -7.45 -7.60 6.02
CA TYR A 79 -8.32 -6.50 6.45
C TYR A 79 -9.32 -6.95 7.49
N ARG A 80 -9.88 -8.15 7.33
CA ARG A 80 -10.79 -8.71 8.33
C ARG A 80 -10.09 -8.97 9.65
N ALA A 81 -8.89 -9.50 9.60
CA ALA A 81 -8.10 -9.78 10.81
C ALA A 81 -7.73 -8.51 11.57
N GLU A 82 -7.52 -7.40 10.84
CA GLU A 82 -7.12 -6.11 11.44
C GLU A 82 -8.29 -5.17 11.68
N SER A 83 -9.49 -5.57 11.33
CA SER A 83 -10.69 -4.72 11.38
C SER A 83 -10.57 -3.45 10.53
N THR A 84 -9.91 -3.56 9.38
CA THR A 84 -9.80 -2.45 8.42
C THR A 84 -11.16 -2.19 7.80
N PRO A 85 -11.68 -0.94 7.82
CA PRO A 85 -12.98 -0.63 7.21
C PRO A 85 -12.96 -0.89 5.69
N VAL A 86 -13.92 -1.65 5.22
CA VAL A 86 -14.11 -1.91 3.77
C VAL A 86 -15.53 -1.59 3.36
N LYS A 87 -15.71 -1.30 2.07
CA LYS A 87 -17.02 -1.07 1.46
C LYS A 87 -17.22 -2.07 0.34
N TRP A 88 -18.46 -2.49 0.15
CA TRP A 88 -18.85 -3.42 -0.90
C TRP A 88 -19.78 -2.75 -1.90
N ALA A 89 -19.55 -3.00 -3.17
CA ALA A 89 -20.43 -2.56 -4.25
C ALA A 89 -20.40 -3.62 -5.36
N ASN A 90 -21.55 -4.14 -5.73
CA ASN A 90 -21.67 -5.12 -6.81
C ASN A 90 -20.76 -6.34 -6.64
N GLY A 91 -20.59 -6.81 -5.40
CA GLY A 91 -19.76 -7.97 -5.11
C GLY A 91 -18.26 -7.71 -5.09
N VAL A 92 -17.86 -6.46 -5.22
CA VAL A 92 -16.45 -6.05 -5.18
C VAL A 92 -16.22 -5.17 -3.96
N PHE A 93 -15.16 -5.45 -3.20
CA PHE A 93 -14.82 -4.62 -2.05
C PHE A 93 -13.72 -3.61 -2.40
N ARG A 94 -13.67 -2.57 -1.60
CA ARG A 94 -12.54 -1.64 -1.55
C ARG A 94 -12.39 -1.18 -0.10
N VAL A 95 -11.20 -0.73 0.25
CA VAL A 95 -10.97 -0.15 1.57
C VAL A 95 -11.66 1.22 1.62
N ASP A 96 -12.30 1.50 2.75
CA ASP A 96 -12.85 2.83 3.01
C ASP A 96 -11.71 3.78 3.36
N LEU A 97 -11.16 4.44 2.34
CA LEU A 97 -10.02 5.35 2.52
C LEU A 97 -10.31 6.47 3.51
N LYS A 98 -11.54 6.99 3.50
CA LYS A 98 -11.88 8.08 4.39
C LYS A 98 -11.75 7.68 5.86
N ALA A 99 -12.11 6.42 6.17
CA ALA A 99 -12.05 5.91 7.53
C ALA A 99 -10.67 5.33 7.89
N ALA A 100 -9.97 4.73 6.92
CA ALA A 100 -8.78 3.93 7.18
C ALA A 100 -7.45 4.61 6.83
N ARG A 101 -7.48 5.73 6.11
CA ARG A 101 -6.26 6.37 5.64
C ARG A 101 -5.38 6.82 6.80
N TYR A 102 -4.12 6.41 6.76
CA TYR A 102 -3.11 6.82 7.72
C TYR A 102 -2.29 7.98 7.16
N THR A 103 -2.10 9.01 7.97
CA THR A 103 -1.22 10.15 7.64
C THR A 103 -0.12 10.19 8.69
N PRO A 104 1.12 9.91 8.29
CA PRO A 104 2.26 9.94 9.21
C PRO A 104 2.48 11.32 9.81
#